data_e27651ce7c19b0b3d3995a94fb3f599f
#
_entry.id   e27651ce7c19b0b3d3995a94fb3f599f
#
_cell.length_a   1.000
_cell.length_b   1.000
_cell.length_c   1.000
_cell.angle_alpha   90.00
_cell.angle_beta   90.00
_cell.angle_gamma   90.00
#
_symmetry.space_group_name_H-M   'P 1'
#
loop_
_entity.id
_entity.type
_entity.pdbx_description
1 polymer ?
#
loop_
_entity_poly.entity_id
_entity_poly.type
_entity_poly.pdbx_seq_one_letter_code
_entity_poly.pdbx_strand_id
1 'polypeptide(L)'
;MTDFNQKTHDTDVGSHGGQSRQMMKVFENQEFGSIRLLQEAGKTFFCASDVAKALGYVNPYAAVKRHCRGPLTKREGVVQRVNQYGDAGEQVVEISFITEGDVYRLIVHSKLPSAERFEHWVFDEVLPSIRKH
;
A
#
# COMPACT_ATOMS: atom_id res chain seq x y z
N MET A 1 -18.31 14.70 8.62
CA MET A 1 -17.82 14.37 8.66
C MET A 1 -17.07 13.79 8.54
N THR A 2 -16.52 13.55 8.43
CA THR A 2 -15.77 13.04 8.11
C THR A 2 -15.13 12.29 8.59
N ASP A 3 -14.93 11.74 8.97
CA ASP A 3 -14.29 11.09 9.33
C ASP A 3 -13.79 10.42 9.29
N PHE A 4 -13.55 10.45 9.47
CA PHE A 4 -12.71 9.85 9.06
C PHE A 4 -12.37 8.74 9.69
N ASN A 5 -12.53 7.68 9.33
CA ASN A 5 -12.13 6.44 9.84
C ASN A 5 -10.77 6.08 9.42
N GLN A 6 -10.09 6.99 8.87
CA GLN A 6 -8.75 6.73 8.44
C GLN A 6 -7.80 6.94 9.56
N LYS A 7 -6.99 5.96 9.84
CA LYS A 7 -5.86 6.11 10.72
C LYS A 7 -4.61 6.12 9.90
N THR A 8 -3.72 7.00 10.19
CA THR A 8 -2.45 7.11 9.50
C THR A 8 -1.33 6.90 10.48
N HIS A 9 -0.47 5.96 10.17
CA HIS A 9 0.71 5.71 10.96
C HIS A 9 1.92 6.07 10.14
N ASP A 10 2.67 7.04 10.59
CA ASP A 10 3.87 7.46 9.90
C ASP A 10 5.05 6.72 10.50
N THR A 11 5.78 6.07 9.64
CA THR A 11 6.95 5.35 10.06
C THR A 11 8.14 5.84 9.27
N ASP A 12 9.10 6.36 9.98
CA ASP A 12 10.31 6.83 9.36
C ASP A 12 11.23 5.63 9.24
N VAL A 13 11.45 5.20 8.03
CA VAL A 13 12.20 4.00 7.78
C VAL A 13 13.63 4.36 7.52
N GLY A 14 14.35 4.42 8.53
CA GLY A 14 15.73 4.34 8.47
C GLY A 14 16.54 5.02 7.62
N SER A 15 16.68 6.09 7.64
CA SER A 15 17.58 6.68 6.88
C SER A 15 18.81 6.94 7.57
N HIS A 16 19.85 6.52 7.06
CA HIS A 16 21.15 6.80 7.58
C HIS A 16 21.92 7.54 6.52
N GLY A 17 22.82 8.37 6.93
CA GLY A 17 23.75 8.93 6.02
C GLY A 17 23.19 9.94 5.07
N GLY A 18 22.16 10.61 5.46
CA GLY A 18 21.65 11.70 4.64
C GLY A 18 20.93 11.26 3.39
N GLN A 19 20.49 10.05 3.34
CA GLN A 19 19.72 9.58 2.21
C GLN A 19 18.37 10.27 2.15
N SER A 20 17.75 10.20 0.99
CA SER A 20 16.42 10.77 0.88
C SER A 20 15.49 10.07 1.85
N ARG A 21 14.61 10.86 2.39
CA ARG A 21 13.70 10.36 3.40
C ARG A 21 12.65 9.47 2.79
N GLN A 22 12.47 8.32 3.38
CA GLN A 22 11.38 7.42 3.09
C GLN A 22 10.35 7.55 4.18
N MET A 23 9.10 7.55 3.81
CA MET A 23 8.04 7.59 4.79
C MET A 23 6.98 6.60 4.40
N MET A 24 6.71 5.67 5.30
CA MET A 24 5.70 4.66 5.08
C MET A 24 4.47 5.02 5.88
N LYS A 25 3.31 4.98 5.26
CA LYS A 25 2.05 5.30 5.88
C LYS A 25 1.08 4.16 5.67
N VAL A 26 0.15 4.00 6.62
CA VAL A 26 -0.90 3.00 6.52
C VAL A 26 -2.24 3.71 6.54
N PHE A 27 -3.06 3.43 5.54
CA PHE A 27 -4.42 3.94 5.49
C PHE A 27 -5.37 2.78 5.67
N GLU A 28 -6.34 2.96 6.53
CA GLU A 28 -7.28 1.90 6.85
C GLU A 28 -8.68 2.24 6.36
N ASN A 29 -9.36 1.22 5.90
CA ASN A 29 -10.71 1.36 5.39
C ASN A 29 -11.50 0.13 5.83
N GLN A 30 -12.74 0.35 6.24
CA GLN A 30 -13.55 -0.76 6.73
C GLN A 30 -13.79 -1.80 5.67
N GLU A 31 -13.92 -1.39 4.44
CA GLU A 31 -14.20 -2.32 3.36
C GLU A 31 -12.93 -2.96 2.81
N PHE A 32 -11.85 -2.20 2.71
CA PHE A 32 -10.67 -2.68 1.98
C PHE A 32 -9.49 -3.05 2.86
N GLY A 33 -9.61 -2.81 4.16
CA GLY A 33 -8.52 -3.14 5.06
C GLY A 33 -7.43 -2.08 5.04
N SER A 34 -6.23 -2.51 5.32
CA SER A 34 -5.09 -1.60 5.46
C SER A 34 -4.28 -1.58 4.18
N ILE A 35 -3.99 -0.41 3.71
CA ILE A 35 -3.15 -0.22 2.52
C ILE A 35 -1.92 0.56 2.93
N ARG A 36 -0.76 -0.02 2.70
CA ARG A 36 0.51 0.65 3.01
C ARG A 36 0.96 1.46 1.81
N LEU A 37 1.44 2.65 2.11
CA LEU A 37 1.95 3.55 1.08
C LEU A 37 3.37 3.94 1.42
N LEU A 38 4.13 4.26 0.39
CA LEU A 38 5.49 4.74 0.53
C LEU A 38 5.58 6.09 -0.16
N GLN A 39 6.07 7.08 0.55
CA GLN A 39 6.38 8.37 -0.06
C GLN A 39 7.89 8.52 -0.10
N GLU A 40 8.40 8.81 -1.29
CA GLU A 40 9.83 8.90 -1.48
C GLU A 40 10.10 9.83 -2.65
N ALA A 41 10.96 10.79 -2.44
CA ALA A 41 11.35 11.73 -3.50
C ALA A 41 10.16 12.41 -4.15
N GLY A 42 9.17 12.76 -3.35
CA GLY A 42 8.00 13.48 -3.85
C GLY A 42 6.99 12.61 -4.58
N LYS A 43 7.20 11.30 -4.59
CA LYS A 43 6.30 10.38 -5.27
C LYS A 43 5.64 9.46 -4.27
N THR A 44 4.46 8.98 -4.64
CA THR A 44 3.70 8.07 -3.80
C THR A 44 3.59 6.72 -4.48
N PHE A 45 3.89 5.69 -3.72
CA PHE A 45 3.82 4.31 -4.19
C PHE A 45 2.91 3.52 -3.26
N PHE A 46 2.31 2.45 -3.78
CA PHE A 46 1.36 1.65 -3.03
C PHE A 46 1.88 0.23 -2.88
N CYS A 47 1.67 -0.35 -1.71
CA CYS A 47 2.04 -1.75 -1.50
C CYS A 47 1.25 -2.63 -2.46
N ALA A 48 1.96 -3.33 -3.32
CA ALA A 48 1.35 -4.09 -4.40
C ALA A 48 0.40 -5.16 -3.87
N SER A 49 0.84 -5.90 -2.86
CA SER A 49 0.00 -6.98 -2.35
C SER A 49 -1.24 -6.47 -1.63
N ASP A 50 -1.13 -5.34 -0.94
CA ASP A 50 -2.30 -4.78 -0.26
C ASP A 50 -3.36 -4.36 -1.27
N VAL A 51 -2.93 -3.71 -2.34
CA VAL A 51 -3.85 -3.27 -3.39
C VAL A 51 -4.50 -4.46 -4.07
N ALA A 52 -3.69 -5.45 -4.44
CA ALA A 52 -4.24 -6.60 -5.14
C ALA A 52 -5.22 -7.38 -4.28
N LYS A 53 -4.92 -7.51 -3.00
CA LYS A 53 -5.84 -8.18 -2.09
C LYS A 53 -7.15 -7.41 -1.95
N ALA A 54 -7.06 -6.10 -1.81
CA ALA A 54 -8.25 -5.27 -1.68
C ALA A 54 -9.13 -5.37 -2.91
N LEU A 55 -8.53 -5.60 -4.07
CA LEU A 55 -9.25 -5.72 -5.32
C LEU A 55 -9.69 -7.15 -5.63
N GLY A 56 -9.49 -8.07 -4.68
CA GLY A 56 -10.03 -9.41 -4.80
C GLY A 56 -9.21 -10.38 -5.64
N TYR A 57 -7.99 -10.05 -5.96
CA TYR A 57 -7.16 -10.98 -6.71
C TYR A 57 -6.78 -12.16 -5.81
N VAL A 58 -7.00 -13.36 -6.32
CA VAL A 58 -6.73 -14.56 -5.55
C VAL A 58 -5.23 -14.72 -5.32
N ASN A 59 -4.44 -14.38 -6.34
CA ASN A 59 -3.00 -14.46 -6.26
C ASN A 59 -2.43 -13.07 -6.52
N PRO A 60 -2.18 -12.29 -5.47
CA PRO A 60 -1.70 -10.93 -5.66
C PRO A 60 -0.40 -10.83 -6.44
N TYR A 61 0.53 -11.75 -6.19
CA TYR A 61 1.80 -11.73 -6.88
C TYR A 61 1.62 -11.90 -8.39
N ALA A 62 0.79 -12.86 -8.77
CA ALA A 62 0.53 -13.10 -10.19
C ALA A 62 -0.20 -11.93 -10.83
N ALA A 63 -1.11 -11.31 -10.09
CA ALA A 63 -1.85 -10.17 -10.61
C ALA A 63 -0.91 -9.00 -10.90
N VAL A 64 0.00 -8.74 -9.98
CA VAL A 64 0.97 -7.67 -10.17
C VAL A 64 1.83 -7.95 -11.38
N LYS A 65 2.32 -9.17 -11.53
CA LYS A 65 3.13 -9.54 -12.67
C LYS A 65 2.38 -9.38 -13.98
N ARG A 66 1.09 -9.71 -13.97
CA ARG A 66 0.30 -9.70 -15.20
C ARG A 66 -0.10 -8.29 -15.62
N HIS A 67 -0.48 -7.46 -14.67
CA HIS A 67 -1.14 -6.20 -15.01
C HIS A 67 -0.27 -4.97 -14.83
N CYS A 68 0.73 -5.03 -13.98
CA CYS A 68 1.55 -3.87 -13.71
C CYS A 68 2.64 -3.74 -14.75
N ARG A 69 2.88 -2.52 -15.18
CA ARG A 69 3.84 -2.23 -16.24
C ARG A 69 4.94 -1.29 -15.81
N GLY A 70 4.73 -0.55 -14.74
CA GLY A 70 5.71 0.38 -14.26
C GLY A 70 6.75 -0.28 -13.38
N PRO A 71 7.67 0.50 -12.87
CA PRO A 71 8.72 -0.05 -12.02
C PRO A 71 8.17 -0.50 -10.67
N LEU A 72 8.76 -1.56 -10.15
CA LEU A 72 8.52 -1.98 -8.79
C LEU A 72 9.59 -1.38 -7.90
N THR A 73 9.16 -0.77 -6.83
CA THR A 73 10.07 -0.23 -5.82
C THR A 73 10.04 -1.17 -4.64
N LYS A 74 11.20 -1.69 -4.25
CA LYS A 74 11.27 -2.64 -3.16
C LYS A 74 11.95 -2.00 -1.97
N ARG A 75 11.34 -2.16 -0.82
CA ARG A 75 11.89 -1.61 0.42
C ARG A 75 11.67 -2.60 1.55
N GLU A 76 12.58 -2.59 2.48
CA GLU A 76 12.43 -3.44 3.64
C GLU A 76 11.42 -2.84 4.61
N GLY A 77 10.66 -3.72 5.21
CA GLY A 77 9.73 -3.34 6.26
C GLY A 77 9.70 -4.40 7.33
N VAL A 78 9.11 -4.05 8.44
CA VAL A 78 9.02 -4.96 9.58
C VAL A 78 7.57 -5.38 9.74
N VAL A 79 7.35 -6.68 9.82
CA VAL A 79 6.01 -7.20 10.07
C VAL A 79 6.03 -7.96 11.38
N GLN A 80 4.90 -7.91 12.07
CA GLN A 80 4.73 -8.67 13.29
C GLN A 80 4.26 -10.07 12.95
N ARG A 81 4.88 -11.04 13.57
CA ARG A 81 4.54 -12.44 13.34
C ARG A 81 4.31 -13.14 14.66
N VAL A 82 3.39 -14.06 14.65
CA VAL A 82 3.14 -14.93 15.79
C VAL A 82 3.35 -16.36 15.30
N ASN A 83 4.26 -17.08 15.95
CA ASN A 83 4.53 -18.44 15.52
C ASN A 83 3.46 -19.39 16.06
N GLN A 84 3.62 -20.67 15.75
CA GLN A 84 2.62 -21.66 16.13
C GLN A 84 2.51 -21.85 17.63
N TYR A 85 3.50 -21.39 18.37
CA TYR A 85 3.49 -21.50 19.83
C TYR A 85 2.97 -20.25 20.50
N GLY A 86 2.53 -19.27 19.72
CA GLY A 86 1.99 -18.03 20.27
C GLY A 86 3.04 -16.98 20.58
N ASP A 87 4.30 -17.25 20.27
CA ASP A 87 5.33 -16.25 20.51
C ASP A 87 5.32 -15.19 19.43
N ALA A 88 5.32 -13.94 19.87
CA ALA A 88 5.34 -12.81 18.95
C ALA A 88 6.77 -12.42 18.63
N GLY A 89 6.96 -11.92 17.44
CA GLY A 89 8.27 -11.45 17.03
C GLY A 89 8.16 -10.58 15.80
N GLU A 90 9.28 -9.99 15.43
CA GLU A 90 9.35 -9.15 14.26
C GLU A 90 10.14 -9.85 13.18
N GLN A 91 9.73 -9.63 11.95
CA GLN A 91 10.44 -10.18 10.81
C GLN A 91 10.63 -9.08 9.79
N VAL A 92 11.85 -8.96 9.30
CA VAL A 92 12.15 -8.02 8.23
C VAL A 92 11.78 -8.70 6.92
N VAL A 93 10.97 -8.03 6.12
CA VAL A 93 10.56 -8.56 4.84
C VAL A 93 10.73 -7.49 3.77
N GLU A 94 10.85 -7.94 2.54
CA GLU A 94 10.93 -7.03 1.41
C GLU A 94 9.51 -6.78 0.91
N ILE A 95 9.14 -5.52 0.80
CA ILE A 95 7.81 -5.12 0.38
C ILE A 95 7.92 -4.47 -0.97
N SER A 96 7.07 -4.88 -1.89
CA SER A 96 7.05 -4.32 -3.24
C SER A 96 5.98 -3.25 -3.33
N PHE A 97 6.36 -2.11 -3.90
CA PHE A 97 5.45 -0.98 -4.08
C PHE A 97 5.32 -0.66 -5.55
N ILE A 98 4.11 -0.28 -5.95
CA ILE A 98 3.81 0.02 -7.35
C ILE A 98 3.38 1.48 -7.48
N THR A 99 3.42 1.96 -8.70
CA THR A 99 3.05 3.34 -9.02
C THR A 99 1.54 3.51 -9.02
N GLU A 100 1.11 4.77 -9.03
CA GLU A 100 -0.32 5.08 -9.15
C GLU A 100 -0.92 4.52 -10.42
N GLY A 101 -0.17 4.60 -11.52
CA GLY A 101 -0.66 4.06 -12.77
C GLY A 101 -0.92 2.57 -12.69
N ASP A 102 -0.05 1.85 -11.99
CA ASP A 102 -0.23 0.42 -11.84
C ASP A 102 -1.39 0.09 -10.92
N VAL A 103 -1.63 0.91 -9.90
CA VAL A 103 -2.83 0.75 -9.09
C VAL A 103 -4.07 0.83 -9.98
N TYR A 104 -4.09 1.82 -10.86
CA TYR A 104 -5.23 1.98 -11.76
C TYR A 104 -5.38 0.77 -12.68
N ARG A 105 -4.27 0.23 -13.18
CA ARG A 105 -4.33 -0.96 -14.03
C ARG A 105 -4.92 -2.16 -13.31
N LEU A 106 -4.56 -2.33 -12.04
CA LEU A 106 -5.16 -3.39 -11.24
C LEU A 106 -6.65 -3.17 -11.03
N ILE A 107 -7.05 -1.92 -10.81
CA ILE A 107 -8.47 -1.59 -10.65
C ILE A 107 -9.26 -1.96 -11.90
N VAL A 108 -8.74 -1.58 -13.05
CA VAL A 108 -9.44 -1.79 -14.32
C VAL A 108 -9.65 -3.28 -14.60
N HIS A 109 -8.71 -4.11 -14.20
CA HIS A 109 -8.81 -5.53 -14.46
C HIS A 109 -9.44 -6.33 -13.32
N SER A 110 -9.84 -5.65 -12.25
CA SER A 110 -10.49 -6.34 -11.14
C SER A 110 -11.89 -6.75 -11.54
N LYS A 111 -12.31 -7.90 -11.04
CA LYS A 111 -13.64 -8.41 -11.32
C LYS A 111 -14.64 -8.12 -10.21
N LEU A 112 -14.17 -7.48 -9.16
CA LEU A 112 -15.05 -7.18 -8.04
C LEU A 112 -15.90 -5.95 -8.33
N PRO A 113 -17.19 -5.97 -7.97
CA PRO A 113 -17.99 -4.76 -8.07
C PRO A 113 -17.47 -3.61 -7.23
N SER A 114 -16.75 -3.95 -6.16
CA SER A 114 -16.21 -2.92 -5.26
C SER A 114 -15.00 -2.21 -5.82
N ALA A 115 -14.49 -2.62 -6.98
CA ALA A 115 -13.30 -1.98 -7.54
C ALA A 115 -13.52 -0.49 -7.77
N GLU A 116 -14.71 -0.11 -8.15
CA GLU A 116 -15.03 1.29 -8.38
C GLU A 116 -14.98 2.09 -7.07
N ARG A 117 -15.47 1.51 -5.99
CA ARG A 117 -15.38 2.17 -4.68
C ARG A 117 -13.94 2.26 -4.22
N PHE A 118 -13.13 1.26 -4.53
CA PHE A 118 -11.71 1.29 -4.20
C PHE A 118 -11.01 2.42 -4.95
N GLU A 119 -11.32 2.55 -6.24
CA GLU A 119 -10.76 3.63 -7.04
C GLU A 119 -11.11 4.99 -6.44
N HIS A 120 -12.38 5.16 -6.10
CA HIS A 120 -12.83 6.41 -5.52
C HIS A 120 -12.09 6.71 -4.21
N TRP A 121 -11.97 5.71 -3.36
CA TRP A 121 -11.30 5.89 -2.08
C TRP A 121 -9.83 6.29 -2.28
N VAL A 122 -9.12 5.58 -3.15
CA VAL A 122 -7.70 5.84 -3.36
C VAL A 122 -7.48 7.22 -3.99
N PHE A 123 -8.19 7.51 -5.06
CA PHE A 123 -7.87 8.69 -5.85
C PHE A 123 -8.58 9.94 -5.35
N ASP A 124 -9.70 9.80 -4.67
CA ASP A 124 -10.43 10.96 -4.20
C ASP A 124 -10.24 11.23 -2.72
N GLU A 125 -9.75 10.28 -1.95
CA GLU A 125 -9.56 10.46 -0.51
C GLU A 125 -8.12 10.26 -0.07
N VAL A 126 -7.53 9.12 -0.39
CA VAL A 126 -6.19 8.81 0.09
C VAL A 126 -5.15 9.74 -0.52
N LEU A 127 -5.10 9.80 -1.84
CA LEU A 127 -4.09 10.62 -2.51
C LEU A 127 -4.24 12.11 -2.23
N PRO A 128 -5.45 12.67 -2.26
CA PRO A 128 -5.56 14.08 -1.92
C PRO A 128 -5.11 14.39 -0.50
N SER A 129 -5.34 13.49 0.45
CA SER A 129 -4.92 13.75 1.82
C SER A 129 -3.40 13.76 1.95
N ILE A 130 -2.71 12.99 1.13
CA ILE A 130 -1.26 12.97 1.14
C ILE A 130 -0.69 14.20 0.45
N ARG A 131 -1.29 14.59 -0.65
CA ARG A 131 -0.79 15.70 -1.45
C ARG A 131 -1.13 17.06 -0.89
N LYS A 132 -1.97 17.08 0.13
CA LYS A 132 -2.29 18.30 0.78
C LYS A 132 -1.05 18.82 1.50
N HIS A 133 -0.76 20.06 1.37
CA HIS A 133 0.42 20.56 2.03
C HIS A 133 0.17 21.83 2.76
#